data_b85b1d2c16d605452525a9fc70e9139d
#
_entry.id   b85b1d2c16d605452525a9fc70e9139d
#
_cell.length_a   1.000
_cell.length_b   1.000
_cell.length_c   1.000
_cell.angle_alpha   90.00
_cell.angle_beta   90.00
_cell.angle_gamma   90.00
#
_symmetry.space_group_name_H-M   'P 1'
#
loop_
_entity.id
_entity.type
_entity.pdbx_description
1 polymer ?
#
loop_
_entity_poly.entity_id
_entity_poly.type
_entity_poly.pdbx_seq_one_letter_code
_entity_poly.pdbx_strand_id
1 'polypeptide(L)'
;LIVPPTQVNPWDYEGDPDQHMENLISLPHAAVQAGLGTLGLNLQLLTPEYGPRVILTAVLTSAPVECDTPMEQALCLGPACGRCSKACPGDVVKHWDRDWPACDRYRSPHGFAALTDHMSAIIAAGEPARQAEMLRSKESFDIWQSILRGSGVITGCRRCQDVCPVGGDYERMLKDALDAIPENSPEKEARLAAMVAAEAEGKLPPGYADRARWIGAR
;
A
#
# COMPACT_ATOMS: atom_id res chain seq x y z
N LEU A 1 -16.01 -17.31 -9.15
CA LEU A 1 -14.64 -17.32 -8.63
C LEU A 1 -14.48 -16.19 -7.62
N ILE A 2 -13.96 -16.48 -6.44
CA ILE A 2 -13.69 -15.50 -5.41
C ILE A 2 -12.21 -15.11 -5.50
N VAL A 3 -11.94 -13.82 -5.59
CA VAL A 3 -10.58 -13.27 -5.54
C VAL A 3 -10.19 -13.09 -4.07
N PRO A 4 -9.01 -13.54 -3.63
CA PRO A 4 -8.57 -13.40 -2.25
C PRO A 4 -8.62 -11.94 -1.77
N PRO A 5 -9.03 -11.67 -0.52
CA PRO A 5 -9.10 -10.32 0.00
C PRO A 5 -7.71 -9.68 0.13
N THR A 6 -7.61 -8.40 -0.28
CA THR A 6 -6.41 -7.60 -0.12
C THR A 6 -6.75 -6.11 -0.05
N GLN A 7 -5.92 -5.31 0.60
CA GLN A 7 -6.01 -3.85 0.58
C GLN A 7 -5.07 -3.22 -0.44
N VAL A 8 -4.10 -3.99 -0.89
CA VAL A 8 -3.05 -3.54 -1.78
C VAL A 8 -2.93 -4.59 -2.87
N ASN A 9 -2.77 -4.17 -4.11
CA ASN A 9 -2.38 -5.10 -5.13
C ASN A 9 -0.89 -5.42 -4.94
N PRO A 10 -0.52 -6.61 -4.45
CA PRO A 10 0.89 -6.94 -4.22
C PRO A 10 1.69 -7.06 -5.52
N TRP A 11 1.02 -6.96 -6.65
CA TRP A 11 1.56 -7.19 -7.98
C TRP A 11 1.73 -5.90 -8.79
N ASP A 12 1.39 -4.74 -8.20
CA ASP A 12 1.80 -3.43 -8.72
C ASP A 12 3.32 -3.20 -8.52
N TYR A 13 4.09 -4.29 -8.42
CA TYR A 13 5.52 -4.19 -8.55
C TYR A 13 5.86 -3.91 -10.00
N GLU A 14 6.50 -2.77 -10.25
CA GLU A 14 7.23 -2.52 -11.48
C GLU A 14 8.43 -3.47 -11.50
N GLY A 15 8.23 -4.66 -11.94
CA GLY A 15 9.23 -5.71 -12.03
C GLY A 15 9.13 -6.42 -13.36
N ASP A 16 10.05 -7.31 -13.59
CA ASP A 16 10.00 -8.23 -14.71
C ASP A 16 8.67 -8.99 -14.68
N PRO A 17 7.78 -8.81 -15.66
CA PRO A 17 6.49 -9.48 -15.69
C PRO A 17 6.60 -11.01 -15.66
N ASP A 18 7.74 -11.56 -16.09
CA ASP A 18 7.99 -13.00 -16.04
C ASP A 18 8.28 -13.52 -14.62
N GLN A 19 8.53 -12.63 -13.67
CA GLN A 19 8.79 -12.97 -12.27
C GLN A 19 7.56 -12.85 -11.37
N HIS A 20 6.45 -12.29 -11.87
CA HIS A 20 5.24 -12.07 -11.10
C HIS A 20 4.13 -12.98 -11.61
N MET A 21 3.46 -13.63 -10.67
CA MET A 21 2.22 -14.33 -10.99
C MET A 21 1.22 -13.30 -11.51
N GLU A 22 0.71 -13.50 -12.72
CA GLU A 22 -0.29 -12.64 -13.33
C GLU A 22 -1.49 -12.48 -12.41
N ASN A 23 -1.82 -11.25 -12.09
CA ASN A 23 -3.06 -10.96 -11.39
C ASN A 23 -4.21 -10.96 -12.37
N LEU A 24 -5.22 -11.72 -12.03
CA LEU A 24 -6.47 -11.70 -12.78
C LEU A 24 -7.14 -10.33 -12.72
N ILE A 25 -6.98 -9.61 -11.62
CA ILE A 25 -7.62 -8.32 -11.40
C ILE A 25 -6.91 -7.50 -10.32
N SER A 26 -6.70 -6.23 -10.57
CA SER A 26 -6.28 -5.27 -9.54
C SER A 26 -7.50 -4.83 -8.72
N LEU A 27 -7.61 -5.30 -7.48
CA LEU A 27 -8.76 -5.01 -6.63
C LEU A 27 -8.96 -3.51 -6.35
N PRO A 28 -7.93 -2.70 -6.08
CA PRO A 28 -8.12 -1.27 -5.92
C PRO A 28 -8.69 -0.58 -7.16
N HIS A 29 -8.18 -0.92 -8.35
CA HIS A 29 -8.68 -0.36 -9.60
C HIS A 29 -10.10 -0.84 -9.92
N ALA A 30 -10.40 -2.12 -9.68
CA ALA A 30 -11.75 -2.65 -9.84
C ALA A 30 -12.74 -1.94 -8.91
N ALA A 31 -12.35 -1.68 -7.66
CA ALA A 31 -13.16 -0.96 -6.70
C ALA A 31 -13.42 0.50 -7.11
N VAL A 32 -12.44 1.19 -7.71
CA VAL A 32 -12.65 2.52 -8.29
C VAL A 32 -13.64 2.46 -9.45
N GLN A 33 -13.50 1.49 -10.35
CA GLN A 33 -14.44 1.30 -11.46
C GLN A 33 -15.85 0.95 -11.01
N ALA A 34 -15.97 0.27 -9.87
CA ALA A 34 -17.25 -0.03 -9.23
C ALA A 34 -17.81 1.12 -8.39
N GLY A 35 -17.25 2.34 -8.48
CA GLY A 35 -17.77 3.51 -7.76
C GLY A 35 -17.58 3.49 -6.25
N LEU A 36 -16.78 2.57 -5.68
CA LEU A 36 -16.61 2.46 -4.23
C LEU A 36 -15.74 3.56 -3.63
N GLY A 37 -14.97 4.28 -4.45
CA GLY A 37 -14.10 5.35 -4.00
C GLY A 37 -13.07 5.76 -5.03
N THR A 38 -12.00 6.44 -4.58
CA THR A 38 -10.87 6.88 -5.41
C THR A 38 -9.55 6.49 -4.77
N LEU A 39 -8.46 6.48 -5.55
CA LEU A 39 -7.14 6.22 -4.98
C LEU A 39 -6.60 7.45 -4.23
N GLY A 40 -5.98 7.20 -3.09
CA GLY A 40 -5.25 8.20 -2.31
C GLY A 40 -3.81 8.41 -2.77
N LEU A 41 -3.14 9.42 -2.22
CA LEU A 41 -1.70 9.68 -2.43
C LEU A 41 -0.83 8.46 -2.08
N ASN A 42 -1.28 7.61 -1.16
CA ASN A 42 -0.64 6.36 -0.78
C ASN A 42 -1.01 5.17 -1.69
N LEU A 43 -1.69 5.42 -2.81
CA LEU A 43 -2.17 4.44 -3.79
C LEU A 43 -3.07 3.35 -3.20
N GLN A 44 -3.80 3.66 -2.13
CA GLN A 44 -4.84 2.80 -1.59
C GLN A 44 -6.22 3.34 -1.93
N LEU A 45 -7.20 2.43 -2.06
CA LEU A 45 -8.59 2.84 -2.19
C LEU A 45 -9.01 3.64 -0.96
N LEU A 46 -9.65 4.75 -1.18
CA LEU A 46 -10.37 5.54 -0.17
C LEU A 46 -11.85 5.41 -0.44
N THR A 47 -12.61 4.99 0.54
CA THR A 47 -14.08 5.04 0.52
C THR A 47 -14.58 6.23 1.33
N PRO A 48 -15.77 6.78 1.05
CA PRO A 48 -16.31 7.91 1.81
C PRO A 48 -16.49 7.60 3.30
N GLU A 49 -16.93 6.37 3.64
CA GLU A 49 -17.28 5.99 5.00
C GLU A 49 -16.07 5.56 5.82
N TYR A 50 -15.16 4.77 5.22
CA TYR A 50 -14.07 4.11 5.96
C TYR A 50 -12.69 4.61 5.57
N GLY A 51 -12.59 5.48 4.54
CA GLY A 51 -11.29 5.87 3.99
C GLY A 51 -10.52 4.65 3.51
N PRO A 52 -9.21 4.55 3.82
CA PRO A 52 -8.37 3.42 3.39
C PRO A 52 -8.50 2.17 4.28
N ARG A 53 -9.39 2.18 5.26
CA ARG A 53 -9.51 1.11 6.28
C ARG A 53 -10.49 0.02 5.86
N VAL A 54 -10.30 -0.47 4.63
CA VAL A 54 -11.10 -1.52 4.01
C VAL A 54 -10.23 -2.67 3.53
N ILE A 55 -10.79 -3.86 3.49
CA ILE A 55 -10.20 -5.04 2.86
C ILE A 55 -11.06 -5.37 1.65
N LEU A 56 -10.43 -5.46 0.48
CA LEU A 56 -11.11 -5.67 -0.79
C LEU A 56 -11.12 -7.15 -1.16
N THR A 57 -12.23 -7.58 -1.71
CA THR A 57 -12.36 -8.86 -2.42
C THR A 57 -13.26 -8.66 -3.63
N ALA A 58 -13.24 -9.59 -4.57
CA ALA A 58 -14.13 -9.57 -5.72
C ALA A 58 -14.71 -10.95 -5.99
N VAL A 59 -15.88 -10.97 -6.60
CA VAL A 59 -16.53 -12.20 -7.09
C VAL A 59 -16.73 -12.06 -8.60
N LEU A 60 -16.11 -12.93 -9.36
CA LEU A 60 -16.35 -13.04 -10.80
C LEU A 60 -17.61 -13.89 -11.02
N THR A 61 -18.59 -13.32 -11.72
CA THR A 61 -19.87 -13.96 -11.99
C THR A 61 -20.27 -13.81 -13.44
N SER A 62 -21.05 -14.76 -13.96
CA SER A 62 -21.72 -14.66 -15.25
C SER A 62 -23.14 -14.10 -15.14
N ALA A 63 -23.62 -13.82 -13.92
CA ALA A 63 -24.92 -13.19 -13.74
C ALA A 63 -24.92 -11.77 -14.32
N PRO A 64 -25.96 -11.35 -15.02
CA PRO A 64 -26.10 -9.99 -15.48
C PRO A 64 -26.33 -9.07 -14.25
N VAL A 65 -25.41 -8.15 -14.04
CA VAL A 65 -25.52 -7.12 -12.99
C VAL A 65 -25.42 -5.75 -13.64
N GLU A 66 -26.16 -4.79 -13.10
CA GLU A 66 -26.03 -3.40 -13.49
C GLU A 66 -24.72 -2.86 -12.93
N CYS A 67 -23.98 -2.10 -13.76
CA CYS A 67 -22.70 -1.52 -13.35
C CYS A 67 -22.90 -0.15 -12.74
N ASP A 68 -22.28 0.09 -11.59
CA ASP A 68 -22.15 1.42 -11.03
C ASP A 68 -21.16 2.28 -11.84
N THR A 69 -21.28 3.59 -11.68
CA THR A 69 -20.35 4.54 -12.31
C THR A 69 -19.23 4.90 -11.37
N PRO A 70 -17.98 5.05 -11.86
CA PRO A 70 -16.87 5.54 -11.07
C PRO A 70 -17.17 6.88 -10.40
N MET A 71 -16.65 7.08 -9.19
CA MET A 71 -16.75 8.34 -8.48
C MET A 71 -15.91 9.42 -9.17
N GLU A 72 -16.51 10.57 -9.51
CA GLU A 72 -15.83 11.66 -10.20
C GLU A 72 -14.93 12.48 -9.27
N GLN A 73 -15.39 12.75 -8.05
CA GLN A 73 -14.69 13.62 -7.10
C GLN A 73 -13.64 12.83 -6.31
N ALA A 74 -12.41 13.33 -6.29
CA ALA A 74 -11.34 12.78 -5.48
C ALA A 74 -11.64 12.91 -3.98
N LEU A 75 -11.50 11.83 -3.24
CA LEU A 75 -11.63 11.83 -1.78
C LEU A 75 -10.32 12.28 -1.10
N CYS A 76 -9.18 12.06 -1.76
CA CYS A 76 -7.87 12.42 -1.23
C CYS A 76 -7.60 13.94 -1.34
N LEU A 77 -7.13 14.53 -0.25
CA LEU A 77 -6.72 15.95 -0.22
C LEU A 77 -5.33 16.17 -0.86
N GLY A 78 -4.68 15.11 -1.31
CA GLY A 78 -3.38 15.19 -1.99
C GLY A 78 -2.21 15.55 -1.08
N PRO A 79 -1.09 16.03 -1.68
CA PRO A 79 0.13 16.38 -0.95
C PRO A 79 -0.06 17.48 0.09
N ALA A 80 -1.05 18.36 -0.09
CA ALA A 80 -1.38 19.39 0.89
C ALA A 80 -1.75 18.82 2.27
N CYS A 81 -2.41 17.65 2.30
CA CYS A 81 -2.63 16.89 3.54
C CYS A 81 -1.34 16.14 3.95
N GLY A 82 -0.78 15.31 3.09
CA GLY A 82 0.49 14.60 3.24
C GLY A 82 0.65 13.70 4.46
N ARG A 83 -0.39 13.48 5.29
CA ARG A 83 -0.30 12.69 6.54
C ARG A 83 0.25 11.28 6.30
N CYS A 84 -0.17 10.60 5.24
CA CYS A 84 0.30 9.26 4.90
C CYS A 84 1.80 9.22 4.56
N SER A 85 2.32 10.25 3.88
CA SER A 85 3.76 10.38 3.60
C SER A 85 4.55 10.66 4.88
N LYS A 86 4.06 11.59 5.72
CA LYS A 86 4.71 11.92 7.01
C LYS A 86 4.78 10.71 7.93
N ALA A 87 3.71 9.93 8.03
CA ALA A 87 3.61 8.77 8.90
C ALA A 87 4.34 7.53 8.39
N CYS A 88 4.86 7.55 7.16
CA CYS A 88 5.51 6.39 6.59
C CYS A 88 6.91 6.18 7.18
N PRO A 89 7.17 5.11 7.95
CA PRO A 89 8.48 4.87 8.56
C PRO A 89 9.55 4.57 7.54
N GLY A 90 9.18 3.95 6.40
CA GLY A 90 10.09 3.62 5.29
C GLY A 90 10.21 4.72 4.24
N ASP A 91 9.49 5.83 4.40
CA ASP A 91 9.46 6.92 3.44
C ASP A 91 9.13 6.50 2.00
N VAL A 92 8.25 5.51 1.86
CA VAL A 92 7.93 4.87 0.57
C VAL A 92 6.77 5.53 -0.18
N VAL A 93 5.98 6.40 0.49
CA VAL A 93 4.88 7.14 -0.15
C VAL A 93 5.45 8.35 -0.86
N LYS A 94 5.38 8.33 -2.19
CA LYS A 94 5.92 9.37 -3.09
C LYS A 94 4.79 10.21 -3.67
N HIS A 95 5.09 11.04 -4.68
CA HIS A 95 4.11 11.89 -5.35
C HIS A 95 3.24 11.07 -6.31
N TRP A 96 2.08 10.63 -5.85
CA TRP A 96 1.17 9.70 -6.55
C TRP A 96 1.88 8.43 -7.01
N ASP A 97 2.78 7.98 -6.17
CA ASP A 97 3.59 6.81 -6.41
C ASP A 97 3.98 6.14 -5.10
N ARG A 98 4.42 4.90 -5.16
CA ARG A 98 4.82 4.13 -3.98
C ARG A 98 5.91 3.14 -4.32
N ASP A 99 6.96 3.15 -3.53
CA ASP A 99 7.97 2.10 -3.55
C ASP A 99 7.43 0.85 -2.83
N TRP A 100 6.85 -0.04 -3.61
CA TRP A 100 6.22 -1.25 -3.09
C TRP A 100 7.21 -2.23 -2.45
N PRO A 101 8.38 -2.53 -3.06
CA PRO A 101 9.38 -3.39 -2.45
C PRO A 101 9.87 -2.86 -1.10
N ALA A 102 10.15 -1.57 -1.00
CA ALA A 102 10.53 -0.95 0.26
C ALA A 102 9.37 -0.94 1.26
N CYS A 103 8.13 -0.72 0.80
CA CYS A 103 6.95 -0.80 1.65
C CYS A 103 6.77 -2.20 2.25
N ASP A 104 6.97 -3.25 1.45
CA ASP A 104 6.78 -4.63 1.89
C ASP A 104 7.73 -5.00 3.03
N ARG A 105 8.95 -4.48 3.05
CA ARG A 105 9.90 -4.66 4.16
C ARG A 105 9.35 -4.18 5.50
N TYR A 106 8.58 -3.09 5.50
CA TYR A 106 7.92 -2.57 6.71
C TYR A 106 6.58 -3.20 7.00
N ARG A 107 5.81 -3.49 5.95
CA ARG A 107 4.47 -4.08 6.07
C ARG A 107 4.53 -5.54 6.49
N SER A 108 5.49 -6.26 5.96
CA SER A 108 5.64 -7.69 6.14
C SER A 108 7.09 -8.02 6.53
N PRO A 109 7.54 -7.67 7.75
CA PRO A 109 8.94 -7.82 8.17
C PRO A 109 9.46 -9.26 8.10
N HIS A 110 8.56 -10.23 8.08
CA HIS A 110 8.85 -11.65 7.88
C HIS A 110 8.19 -12.19 6.61
N GLY A 111 7.88 -11.32 5.63
CA GLY A 111 7.27 -11.66 4.36
C GLY A 111 8.26 -12.18 3.32
N PHE A 112 7.86 -12.10 2.06
CA PHE A 112 8.64 -12.66 0.94
C PHE A 112 10.03 -12.02 0.80
N ALA A 113 10.17 -10.71 1.00
CA ALA A 113 11.46 -10.04 0.96
C ALA A 113 12.41 -10.57 2.06
N ALA A 114 11.91 -10.74 3.28
CA ALA A 114 12.70 -11.32 4.36
C ALA A 114 13.08 -12.78 4.07
N LEU A 115 12.17 -13.56 3.48
CA LEU A 115 12.45 -14.92 3.05
C LEU A 115 13.60 -14.97 2.03
N THR A 116 13.55 -14.15 0.99
CA THR A 116 14.59 -14.13 -0.06
C THR A 116 15.93 -13.65 0.48
N ASP A 117 15.94 -12.63 1.33
CA ASP A 117 17.15 -12.13 1.99
C ASP A 117 17.77 -13.23 2.89
N HIS A 118 16.93 -13.92 3.68
CA HIS A 118 17.38 -15.01 4.56
C HIS A 118 17.94 -16.21 3.76
N MET A 119 17.23 -16.63 2.70
CA MET A 119 17.73 -17.70 1.81
C MET A 119 19.06 -17.33 1.16
N SER A 120 19.19 -16.09 0.69
CA SER A 120 20.43 -15.58 0.10
C SER A 120 21.58 -15.60 1.12
N ALA A 121 21.30 -15.21 2.36
CA ALA A 121 22.28 -15.26 3.45
C ALA A 121 22.71 -16.69 3.78
N ILE A 122 21.78 -17.66 3.79
CA ILE A 122 22.08 -19.08 3.99
C ILE A 122 23.00 -19.60 2.88
N ILE A 123 22.70 -19.28 1.62
CA ILE A 123 23.53 -19.69 0.48
C ILE A 123 24.92 -19.06 0.58
N ALA A 124 25.01 -17.78 0.92
CA ALA A 124 26.28 -17.06 1.05
C ALA A 124 27.16 -17.53 2.24
N ALA A 125 26.57 -18.16 3.24
CA ALA A 125 27.32 -18.66 4.41
C ALA A 125 28.38 -19.70 4.07
N GLY A 126 28.22 -20.43 2.95
CA GLY A 126 29.23 -21.37 2.40
C GLY A 126 29.43 -22.64 3.22
N GLU A 127 29.51 -22.55 4.55
CA GLU A 127 29.78 -23.65 5.46
C GLU A 127 28.49 -24.43 5.82
N PRO A 128 28.40 -25.75 5.55
CA PRO A 128 27.20 -26.56 5.80
C PRO A 128 26.71 -26.50 7.25
N ALA A 129 27.62 -26.45 8.22
CA ALA A 129 27.25 -26.36 9.64
C ALA A 129 26.57 -25.03 9.95
N ARG A 130 27.09 -23.93 9.38
CA ARG A 130 26.50 -22.58 9.55
C ARG A 130 25.15 -22.47 8.83
N GLN A 131 25.04 -23.03 7.64
CA GLN A 131 23.76 -23.07 6.92
C GLN A 131 22.69 -23.84 7.71
N ALA A 132 23.05 -24.99 8.29
CA ALA A 132 22.14 -25.76 9.13
C ALA A 132 21.72 -25.02 10.41
N GLU A 133 22.61 -24.24 11.03
CA GLU A 133 22.30 -23.37 12.15
C GLU A 133 21.30 -22.29 11.73
N MET A 134 21.53 -21.59 10.64
CA MET A 134 20.65 -20.54 10.12
C MET A 134 19.27 -21.08 9.78
N LEU A 135 19.16 -22.25 9.15
CA LEU A 135 17.89 -22.92 8.85
C LEU A 135 17.07 -23.24 10.13
N ARG A 136 17.72 -23.42 11.27
CA ARG A 136 17.08 -23.71 12.56
C ARG A 136 16.94 -22.47 13.45
N SER A 137 17.25 -21.29 12.90
CA SER A 137 17.20 -20.03 13.65
C SER A 137 15.75 -19.59 13.95
N LYS A 138 15.64 -18.69 14.92
CA LYS A 138 14.37 -18.02 15.21
C LYS A 138 13.84 -17.27 13.98
N GLU A 139 14.71 -16.69 13.16
CA GLU A 139 14.32 -15.97 11.95
C GLU A 139 13.65 -16.88 10.94
N SER A 140 14.20 -18.07 10.67
CA SER A 140 13.54 -19.09 9.85
C SER A 140 12.14 -19.44 10.38
N PHE A 141 12.01 -19.58 11.70
CA PHE A 141 10.75 -19.88 12.33
C PHE A 141 9.73 -18.72 12.19
N ASP A 142 10.17 -17.48 12.40
CA ASP A 142 9.30 -16.30 12.31
C ASP A 142 8.80 -16.11 10.86
N ILE A 143 9.65 -16.28 9.86
CA ILE A 143 9.30 -16.26 8.43
C ILE A 143 8.26 -17.36 8.13
N TRP A 144 8.52 -18.58 8.56
CA TRP A 144 7.61 -19.70 8.36
C TRP A 144 6.24 -19.47 9.02
N GLN A 145 6.21 -18.95 10.26
CA GLN A 145 4.98 -18.59 10.95
C GLN A 145 4.20 -17.49 10.23
N SER A 146 4.90 -16.49 9.68
CA SER A 146 4.28 -15.40 8.94
C SER A 146 3.59 -15.91 7.67
N ILE A 147 4.23 -16.80 6.93
CA ILE A 147 3.67 -17.43 5.73
C ILE A 147 2.42 -18.24 6.07
N LEU A 148 2.51 -19.11 7.09
CA LEU A 148 1.38 -19.97 7.47
C LEU A 148 0.16 -19.19 7.98
N ARG A 149 0.39 -18.14 8.74
CA ARG A 149 -0.69 -17.39 9.40
C ARG A 149 -1.22 -16.24 8.57
N GLY A 150 -0.58 -15.91 7.44
CA GLY A 150 -0.93 -14.73 6.64
C GLY A 150 -0.91 -13.43 7.45
N SER A 151 -0.17 -13.40 8.56
CA SER A 151 -0.21 -12.31 9.55
C SER A 151 0.20 -10.97 8.95
N GLY A 152 1.09 -10.97 7.95
CA GLY A 152 1.52 -9.75 7.27
C GLY A 152 0.39 -9.01 6.53
N VAL A 153 -0.67 -9.72 6.14
CA VAL A 153 -1.83 -9.10 5.48
C VAL A 153 -2.71 -8.34 6.47
N ILE A 154 -2.83 -8.84 7.70
CA ILE A 154 -3.75 -8.30 8.70
C ILE A 154 -3.02 -7.43 9.74
N THR A 155 -1.79 -7.81 10.11
CA THR A 155 -1.04 -7.20 11.21
C THR A 155 0.16 -6.36 10.77
N GLY A 156 0.40 -6.23 9.46
CA GLY A 156 1.49 -5.43 8.92
C GLY A 156 1.33 -3.93 9.14
N CYS A 157 2.35 -3.17 8.75
CA CYS A 157 2.34 -1.72 8.89
C CYS A 157 1.13 -1.08 8.20
N ARG A 158 0.33 -0.32 8.95
CA ARG A 158 -0.86 0.38 8.49
C ARG A 158 -0.79 1.90 8.73
N ARG A 159 0.36 2.44 9.08
CA ARG A 159 0.52 3.85 9.47
C ARG A 159 -0.11 4.83 8.49
N CYS A 160 0.09 4.64 7.17
CA CYS A 160 -0.50 5.51 6.15
C CYS A 160 -2.04 5.40 6.06
N GLN A 161 -2.63 4.30 6.53
CA GLN A 161 -4.08 4.14 6.64
C GLN A 161 -4.62 4.78 7.91
N ASP A 162 -3.94 4.54 9.04
CA ASP A 162 -4.39 4.98 10.36
C ASP A 162 -4.46 6.50 10.47
N VAL A 163 -3.49 7.21 9.87
CA VAL A 163 -3.44 8.69 9.90
C VAL A 163 -4.29 9.37 8.81
N CYS A 164 -4.94 8.61 7.92
CA CYS A 164 -5.75 9.19 6.85
C CYS A 164 -7.04 9.80 7.41
N PRO A 165 -7.32 11.08 7.14
CA PRO A 165 -8.51 11.76 7.66
C PRO A 165 -9.80 11.39 6.90
N VAL A 166 -9.70 10.69 5.76
CA VAL A 166 -10.89 10.26 5.01
C VAL A 166 -11.59 9.13 5.74
N GLY A 167 -12.92 9.21 5.86
CA GLY A 167 -13.73 8.26 6.60
C GLY A 167 -14.13 8.80 7.98
N GLY A 168 -15.31 9.45 8.06
CA GLY A 168 -15.70 10.34 9.14
C GLY A 168 -15.78 9.77 10.55
N ASP A 169 -16.24 8.53 10.72
CA ASP A 169 -16.42 7.99 12.08
C ASP A 169 -15.09 7.62 12.74
N TYR A 170 -14.13 7.21 11.92
CA TYR A 170 -12.80 6.84 12.41
C TYR A 170 -11.98 8.08 12.81
N GLU A 171 -12.13 9.19 12.10
CA GLU A 171 -11.47 10.44 12.45
C GLU A 171 -11.86 10.93 13.84
N ARG A 172 -13.15 10.84 14.17
CA ARG A 172 -13.65 11.24 15.51
C ARG A 172 -13.05 10.39 16.63
N MET A 173 -12.87 9.08 16.40
CA MET A 173 -12.30 8.15 17.39
C MET A 173 -10.81 8.32 17.60
N LEU A 174 -10.09 8.77 16.56
CA LEU A 174 -8.62 8.84 16.55
C LEU A 174 -8.09 10.26 16.36
N LYS A 175 -8.90 11.28 16.59
CA LYS A 175 -8.53 12.68 16.31
C LYS A 175 -7.15 13.05 16.86
N ASP A 176 -6.90 12.75 18.13
CA ASP A 176 -5.63 13.07 18.77
C ASP A 176 -4.45 12.28 18.16
N ALA A 177 -4.70 11.03 17.75
CA ALA A 177 -3.70 10.19 17.08
C ALA A 177 -3.44 10.62 15.63
N LEU A 178 -4.45 11.19 14.94
CA LEU A 178 -4.31 11.69 13.57
C LEU A 178 -3.50 12.98 13.49
N ASP A 179 -3.54 13.79 14.55
CA ASP A 179 -2.80 15.05 14.62
C ASP A 179 -1.32 14.85 14.99
N ALA A 180 -1.01 13.73 15.65
CA ALA A 180 0.36 13.38 16.03
C ALA A 180 0.96 12.33 15.08
N ILE A 181 1.93 12.74 14.27
CA ILE A 181 2.67 11.83 13.38
C ILE A 181 4.13 11.80 13.81
N PRO A 182 4.51 10.89 14.72
CA PRO A 182 5.86 10.86 15.28
C PRO A 182 6.96 10.54 14.25
N GLU A 183 6.59 9.91 13.15
CA GLU A 183 7.51 9.58 12.05
C GLU A 183 7.76 10.75 11.10
N ASN A 184 7.15 11.91 11.32
CA ASN A 184 7.37 13.10 10.51
C ASN A 184 8.80 13.63 10.68
N SER A 185 9.32 14.27 9.64
CA SER A 185 10.64 14.91 9.67
C SER A 185 10.66 16.19 8.82
N PRO A 186 11.63 17.12 9.08
CA PRO A 186 11.77 18.31 8.26
C PRO A 186 11.97 18.02 6.77
N GLU A 187 12.65 16.92 6.43
CA GLU A 187 12.87 16.50 5.04
C GLU A 187 11.56 16.07 4.37
N LYS A 188 10.69 15.37 5.10
CA LYS A 188 9.36 15.00 4.60
C LYS A 188 8.48 16.22 4.38
N GLU A 189 8.52 17.19 5.30
CA GLU A 189 7.79 18.46 5.15
C GLU A 189 8.27 19.24 3.92
N ALA A 190 9.58 19.40 3.75
CA ALA A 190 10.16 20.08 2.59
C ALA A 190 9.77 19.41 1.26
N ARG A 191 9.79 18.07 1.23
CA ARG A 191 9.39 17.30 0.04
C ARG A 191 7.90 17.49 -0.27
N LEU A 192 7.03 17.45 0.72
CA LEU A 192 5.60 17.69 0.52
C LEU A 192 5.32 19.11 0.03
N ALA A 193 6.01 20.10 0.56
CA ALA A 193 5.91 21.47 0.07
C ALA A 193 6.33 21.57 -1.40
N ALA A 194 7.40 20.89 -1.80
CA ALA A 194 7.82 20.82 -3.20
C ALA A 194 6.79 20.13 -4.11
N MET A 195 6.12 19.08 -3.61
CA MET A 195 5.04 18.41 -4.37
C MET A 195 3.83 19.34 -4.58
N VAL A 196 3.42 20.08 -3.52
CA VAL A 196 2.34 21.06 -3.60
C VAL A 196 2.69 22.16 -4.61
N ALA A 197 3.93 22.69 -4.56
CA ALA A 197 4.38 23.69 -5.51
C ALA A 197 4.41 23.17 -6.96
N ALA A 198 4.87 21.94 -7.15
CA ALA A 198 4.89 21.31 -8.47
C ALA A 198 3.46 21.13 -9.04
N GLU A 199 2.50 20.71 -8.21
CA GLU A 199 1.10 20.62 -8.63
C GLU A 199 0.52 21.98 -9.01
N ALA A 200 0.81 23.03 -8.24
CA ALA A 200 0.37 24.39 -8.52
C ALA A 200 0.93 24.94 -9.85
N GLU A 201 2.12 24.48 -10.25
CA GLU A 201 2.76 24.82 -11.52
C GLU A 201 2.34 23.88 -12.67
N GLY A 202 1.45 22.91 -12.42
CA GLY A 202 1.05 21.89 -13.40
C GLY A 202 2.14 20.85 -13.71
N LYS A 203 3.19 20.78 -12.91
CA LYS A 203 4.27 19.80 -13.03
C LYS A 203 3.92 18.54 -12.27
N LEU A 204 3.38 17.57 -12.97
CA LEU A 204 3.01 16.28 -12.39
C LEU A 204 4.06 15.20 -12.69
N PRO A 205 4.18 14.17 -11.85
CA PRO A 205 5.18 13.13 -12.04
C PRO A 205 4.92 12.33 -13.32
N PRO A 206 5.95 11.68 -13.89
CA PRO A 206 5.78 10.76 -15.02
C PRO A 206 4.71 9.71 -14.72
N GLY A 207 3.87 9.39 -15.70
CA GLY A 207 2.77 8.42 -15.54
C GLY A 207 1.56 8.92 -14.74
N TYR A 208 1.53 10.19 -14.30
CA TYR A 208 0.35 10.73 -13.62
C TYR A 208 -0.90 10.69 -14.49
N ALA A 209 -0.79 10.98 -15.77
CA ALA A 209 -1.91 10.95 -16.72
C ALA A 209 -2.59 9.58 -16.75
N ASP A 210 -1.82 8.50 -16.70
CA ASP A 210 -2.32 7.13 -16.68
C ASP A 210 -3.03 6.80 -15.36
N ARG A 211 -2.63 7.47 -14.26
CA ARG A 211 -3.19 7.30 -12.92
C ARG A 211 -4.35 8.26 -12.64
N ALA A 212 -4.48 9.35 -13.39
CA ALA A 212 -5.44 10.43 -13.10
C ALA A 212 -6.89 9.92 -13.01
N ARG A 213 -7.28 8.98 -13.86
CA ARG A 213 -8.61 8.35 -13.86
C ARG A 213 -8.95 7.62 -12.54
N TRP A 214 -7.94 7.20 -11.77
CA TRP A 214 -8.10 6.48 -10.51
C TRP A 214 -8.14 7.40 -9.29
N ILE A 215 -7.58 8.60 -9.45
CA ILE A 215 -7.43 9.60 -8.38
C ILE A 215 -8.69 10.42 -8.22
N GLY A 216 -9.45 10.61 -9.29
CA GLY A 216 -10.63 11.47 -9.35
C GLY A 216 -10.28 12.95 -9.62
N ALA A 217 -11.29 13.77 -9.85
CA ALA A 217 -11.14 15.22 -10.04
C ALA A 217 -10.94 15.91 -8.69
N ARG A 218 -10.00 16.88 -8.65
CA ARG A 218 -9.69 17.69 -7.48
C ARG A 218 -9.99 19.16 -7.72
#